data_96b6ee39bbdd2667771ffa06124150ff
#
_entry.id   96b6ee39bbdd2667771ffa06124150ff
#
_cell.length_a   1.000
_cell.length_b   1.000
_cell.length_c   1.000
_cell.angle_alpha   90.00
_cell.angle_beta   90.00
_cell.angle_gamma   90.00
#
_symmetry.space_group_name_H-M   'P 1'
#
loop_
_entity.id
_entity.type
_entity.pdbx_description
1 polymer ?
#
loop_
_entity_poly.entity_id
_entity_poly.type
_entity_poly.pdbx_seq_one_letter_code
_entity_poly.pdbx_strand_id
1 'polypeptide(L)'
;MAAQPLETVLNHPAVWRGNECARVAVPSVPTGFAELDAVLPGGGWPAGALTEILSERPGMGELQLVMPAAARLTQSGRWLTLIAPPYIPYAPALVSHGVHLSRVMLVKTASAEESLWACEQSLRSHGCGVVPPWLDRTPERSLRRLQHAIEGNDALALLFRPGRAIPASPAALRLHVSKSQSRTLVRILKRRGSDIPAPIALDLHGKLVGRTGPVRAAANQLPIEEVA
;
A
#
# COMPACT_ATOMS: atom_id res chain seq x y z
N MET A 1 22.60 -41.78 12.27
CA MET A 1 21.61 -40.69 12.20
C MET A 1 20.48 -41.16 11.29
N ALA A 2 19.30 -41.39 11.83
CA ALA A 2 18.14 -41.79 11.01
C ALA A 2 17.65 -40.62 10.18
N ALA A 3 17.50 -40.80 8.87
CA ALA A 3 16.92 -39.80 7.97
C ALA A 3 15.46 -39.55 8.40
N GLN A 4 15.12 -38.33 8.69
CA GLN A 4 13.72 -37.99 8.96
C GLN A 4 12.87 -38.27 7.71
N PRO A 5 11.68 -38.87 7.85
CA PRO A 5 10.80 -39.12 6.71
C PRO A 5 10.48 -37.78 5.99
N LEU A 6 10.49 -37.82 4.67
CA LEU A 6 10.23 -36.66 3.81
C LEU A 6 8.92 -35.93 4.20
N GLU A 7 7.92 -36.67 4.60
CA GLU A 7 6.63 -36.13 5.08
C GLU A 7 6.76 -35.25 6.33
N THR A 8 7.67 -35.57 7.25
CA THR A 8 7.91 -34.77 8.45
C THR A 8 8.56 -33.44 8.10
N VAL A 9 9.48 -33.46 7.11
CA VAL A 9 10.12 -32.24 6.60
C VAL A 9 9.12 -31.38 5.83
N LEU A 10 8.26 -31.99 5.02
CA LEU A 10 7.24 -31.29 4.22
C LEU A 10 6.11 -30.70 5.05
N ASN A 11 5.87 -31.22 6.24
CA ASN A 11 4.87 -30.70 7.18
C ASN A 11 5.44 -29.65 8.16
N HIS A 12 6.72 -29.32 8.05
CA HIS A 12 7.34 -28.30 8.88
C HIS A 12 6.81 -26.90 8.50
N PRO A 13 6.41 -26.04 9.45
CA PRO A 13 5.81 -24.72 9.18
C PRO A 13 6.70 -23.78 8.33
N ALA A 14 8.02 -23.99 8.33
CA ALA A 14 8.97 -23.20 7.55
C ALA A 14 9.25 -23.75 6.14
N VAL A 15 8.71 -24.93 5.81
CA VAL A 15 8.88 -25.59 4.51
C VAL A 15 7.53 -25.54 3.77
N TRP A 16 7.52 -24.97 2.59
CA TRP A 16 6.32 -24.88 1.76
C TRP A 16 6.57 -25.44 0.37
N ARG A 17 5.58 -26.06 -0.20
CA ARG A 17 5.61 -26.50 -1.60
C ARG A 17 5.27 -25.32 -2.49
N GLY A 18 5.98 -25.13 -3.60
CA GLY A 18 5.81 -23.98 -4.49
C GLY A 18 4.42 -23.86 -5.12
N ASN A 19 3.60 -24.90 -5.08
CA ASN A 19 2.22 -24.95 -5.55
C ASN A 19 1.16 -24.75 -4.44
N GLU A 20 1.57 -24.71 -3.16
CA GLU A 20 0.67 -24.41 -2.05
C GLU A 20 0.87 -22.94 -1.65
N CYS A 21 -0.20 -22.15 -1.61
CA CYS A 21 -0.18 -20.87 -0.93
C CYS A 21 0.30 -21.12 0.50
N ALA A 22 1.46 -20.58 0.87
CA ALA A 22 1.98 -20.74 2.21
C ALA A 22 0.90 -20.35 3.23
N ARG A 23 0.42 -21.30 4.02
CA ARG A 23 -0.51 -21.06 5.14
C ARG A 23 0.12 -20.29 6.32
N VAL A 24 1.35 -19.80 6.12
CA VAL A 24 1.93 -18.85 7.06
C VAL A 24 1.07 -17.59 7.00
N ALA A 25 0.42 -17.28 8.10
CA ALA A 25 -0.36 -16.05 8.24
C ALA A 25 0.55 -14.87 7.87
N VAL A 26 0.37 -14.34 6.67
CA VAL A 26 1.07 -13.12 6.23
C VAL A 26 0.33 -11.98 6.92
N PRO A 27 0.99 -11.21 7.80
CA PRO A 27 0.37 -10.03 8.38
C PRO A 27 -0.18 -9.16 7.25
N SER A 28 -1.45 -8.84 7.31
CA SER A 28 -2.12 -8.11 6.24
C SER A 28 -3.19 -7.16 6.80
N VAL A 29 -3.46 -6.11 6.05
CA VAL A 29 -4.56 -5.17 6.31
C VAL A 29 -5.56 -5.30 5.16
N PRO A 30 -6.85 -5.58 5.42
CA PRO A 30 -7.86 -5.67 4.37
C PRO A 30 -7.83 -4.46 3.45
N THR A 31 -7.86 -4.69 2.14
CA THR A 31 -7.89 -3.61 1.14
C THR A 31 -9.18 -2.82 1.19
N GLY A 32 -10.24 -3.44 1.68
CA GLY A 32 -11.62 -2.93 1.65
C GLY A 32 -12.36 -3.31 0.36
N PHE A 33 -11.74 -4.06 -0.54
CA PHE A 33 -12.36 -4.59 -1.75
C PHE A 33 -12.33 -6.12 -1.67
N ALA A 34 -13.49 -6.74 -1.46
CA ALA A 34 -13.60 -8.19 -1.23
C ALA A 34 -12.99 -9.01 -2.38
N GLU A 35 -13.17 -8.54 -3.62
CA GLU A 35 -12.65 -9.19 -4.81
C GLU A 35 -11.11 -9.18 -4.85
N LEU A 36 -10.49 -8.12 -4.33
CA LEU A 36 -9.04 -8.02 -4.24
C LEU A 36 -8.51 -8.82 -3.04
N ASP A 37 -9.18 -8.72 -1.89
CA ASP A 37 -8.83 -9.47 -0.67
C ASP A 37 -8.86 -10.98 -0.92
N ALA A 38 -9.83 -11.48 -1.69
CA ALA A 38 -9.96 -12.91 -2.01
C ALA A 38 -8.75 -13.50 -2.77
N VAL A 39 -8.02 -12.65 -3.50
CA VAL A 39 -6.87 -13.09 -4.30
C VAL A 39 -5.52 -12.67 -3.71
N LEU A 40 -5.49 -11.82 -2.71
CA LEU A 40 -4.23 -11.43 -2.06
C LEU A 40 -3.85 -12.41 -0.94
N PRO A 41 -2.56 -12.79 -0.83
CA PRO A 41 -2.07 -13.59 0.28
C PRO A 41 -2.35 -12.89 1.62
N GLY A 42 -2.96 -13.60 2.55
CA GLY A 42 -3.36 -13.04 3.84
C GLY A 42 -4.66 -12.21 3.81
N GLY A 43 -5.34 -12.10 2.65
CA GLY A 43 -6.62 -11.41 2.55
C GLY A 43 -6.53 -9.88 2.59
N GLY A 44 -5.42 -9.29 2.13
CA GLY A 44 -5.25 -7.85 2.14
C GLY A 44 -3.87 -7.35 1.71
N TRP A 45 -3.61 -6.07 1.97
CA TRP A 45 -2.30 -5.48 1.79
C TRP A 45 -1.27 -6.13 2.71
N PRO A 46 -0.11 -6.59 2.22
CA PRO A 46 0.93 -7.14 3.07
C PRO A 46 1.48 -6.06 4.00
N ALA A 47 1.36 -6.27 5.31
CA ALA A 47 1.97 -5.42 6.33
C ALA A 47 3.45 -5.81 6.53
N GLY A 48 4.29 -4.84 6.86
CA GLY A 48 5.73 -5.08 7.03
C GLY A 48 6.46 -5.42 5.72
N ALA A 49 5.87 -5.13 4.57
CA ALA A 49 6.45 -5.41 3.28
C ALA A 49 6.13 -4.30 2.26
N LEU A 50 7.01 -4.18 1.27
CA LEU A 50 6.86 -3.22 0.20
C LEU A 50 5.83 -3.71 -0.82
N THR A 51 4.89 -2.85 -1.17
CA THR A 51 3.96 -3.02 -2.28
C THR A 51 4.21 -1.93 -3.33
N GLU A 52 4.30 -2.30 -4.60
CA GLU A 52 4.33 -1.34 -5.71
C GLU A 52 2.98 -1.30 -6.42
N ILE A 53 2.45 -0.10 -6.61
CA ILE A 53 1.25 0.17 -7.38
C ILE A 53 1.67 0.98 -8.61
N LEU A 54 1.65 0.34 -9.75
CA LEU A 54 2.05 0.90 -11.03
C LEU A 54 0.84 1.48 -11.75
N SER A 55 0.98 2.66 -12.33
CA SER A 55 -0.04 3.27 -13.18
C SER A 55 0.61 3.99 -14.36
N GLU A 56 -0.11 4.16 -15.47
CA GLU A 56 0.44 4.87 -16.65
C GLU A 56 0.76 6.33 -16.33
N ARG A 57 -0.02 6.92 -15.46
CA ARG A 57 0.09 8.31 -14.99
C ARG A 57 -0.57 8.44 -13.62
N PRO A 58 -0.22 9.45 -12.80
CA PRO A 58 -0.92 9.74 -11.55
C PRO A 58 -2.41 10.01 -11.78
N GLY A 59 -3.25 9.65 -10.78
CA GLY A 59 -4.68 9.88 -10.81
C GLY A 59 -5.51 8.78 -11.51
N MET A 60 -4.93 7.61 -11.74
CA MET A 60 -5.65 6.46 -12.31
C MET A 60 -6.48 5.69 -11.26
N GLY A 61 -6.55 6.18 -10.01
CA GLY A 61 -7.29 5.56 -8.90
C GLY A 61 -6.38 4.88 -7.88
N GLU A 62 -5.07 5.00 -8.00
CA GLU A 62 -4.10 4.39 -7.09
C GLU A 62 -4.31 4.84 -5.64
N LEU A 63 -4.55 6.13 -5.40
CA LEU A 63 -4.82 6.63 -4.06
C LEU A 63 -6.20 6.15 -3.55
N GLN A 64 -7.23 6.15 -4.40
CA GLN A 64 -8.56 5.65 -4.04
C GLN A 64 -8.54 4.17 -3.64
N LEU A 65 -7.69 3.36 -4.29
CA LEU A 65 -7.50 1.95 -3.97
C LEU A 65 -6.99 1.74 -2.53
N VAL A 66 -6.24 2.71 -2.01
CA VAL A 66 -5.62 2.64 -0.67
C VAL A 66 -6.52 3.26 0.42
N MET A 67 -7.48 4.08 0.04
CA MET A 67 -8.31 4.84 1.01
C MET A 67 -9.01 4.00 2.07
N PRO A 68 -9.60 2.82 1.80
CA PRO A 68 -10.26 2.06 2.85
C PRO A 68 -9.29 1.58 3.93
N ALA A 69 -8.08 1.16 3.55
CA ALA A 69 -7.04 0.78 4.50
C ALA A 69 -6.51 2.01 5.27
N ALA A 70 -6.30 3.14 4.59
CA ALA A 70 -5.89 4.39 5.22
C ALA A 70 -6.94 4.90 6.23
N ALA A 71 -8.23 4.84 5.89
CA ALA A 71 -9.31 5.18 6.80
C ALA A 71 -9.26 4.33 8.08
N ARG A 72 -9.18 3.01 7.93
CA ARG A 72 -9.10 2.07 9.05
C ARG A 72 -7.89 2.37 9.96
N LEU A 73 -6.72 2.57 9.38
CA LEU A 73 -5.49 2.78 10.15
C LEU A 73 -5.46 4.17 10.81
N THR A 74 -5.98 5.21 10.15
CA THR A 74 -6.07 6.55 10.78
C THR A 74 -7.12 6.59 11.90
N GLN A 75 -8.21 5.84 11.78
CA GLN A 75 -9.20 5.66 12.85
C GLN A 75 -8.64 4.91 14.06
N SER A 76 -7.68 4.00 13.85
CA SER A 76 -6.95 3.34 14.95
C SER A 76 -5.82 4.18 15.54
N GLY A 77 -5.68 5.44 15.14
CA GLY A 77 -4.70 6.40 15.68
C GLY A 77 -3.34 6.39 14.97
N ARG A 78 -3.16 5.61 13.89
CA ARG A 78 -1.91 5.56 13.12
C ARG A 78 -1.88 6.64 12.04
N TRP A 79 -0.68 7.07 11.64
CA TRP A 79 -0.51 8.12 10.65
C TRP A 79 -0.61 7.62 9.22
N LEU A 80 -1.30 8.40 8.37
CA LEU A 80 -1.18 8.35 6.92
C LEU A 80 -0.15 9.41 6.51
N THR A 81 1.00 8.98 6.01
CA THR A 81 2.10 9.89 5.63
C THR A 81 2.24 9.94 4.11
N LEU A 82 1.68 10.98 3.50
CA LEU A 82 1.74 11.22 2.05
C LEU A 82 3.06 11.90 1.70
N ILE A 83 3.94 11.23 0.94
CA ILE A 83 5.28 11.74 0.61
C ILE A 83 5.35 12.09 -0.87
N ALA A 84 5.72 13.33 -1.15
CA ALA A 84 5.87 13.88 -2.50
C ALA A 84 4.66 13.62 -3.42
N PRO A 85 3.41 13.81 -2.98
CA PRO A 85 2.26 13.61 -3.85
C PRO A 85 2.33 14.62 -5.02
N PRO A 86 1.99 14.18 -6.26
CA PRO A 86 2.05 15.02 -7.46
C PRO A 86 1.04 16.19 -7.42
N TYR A 87 0.02 16.06 -6.58
CA TYR A 87 -1.02 17.07 -6.36
C TYR A 87 -1.32 17.17 -4.86
N ILE A 88 -1.74 18.34 -4.40
CA ILE A 88 -2.19 18.53 -3.02
C ILE A 88 -3.46 17.69 -2.80
N PRO A 89 -3.45 16.74 -1.85
CA PRO A 89 -4.62 15.92 -1.57
C PRO A 89 -5.81 16.77 -1.13
N TYR A 90 -6.96 16.52 -1.73
CA TYR A 90 -8.19 17.24 -1.39
C TYR A 90 -8.77 16.71 -0.07
N ALA A 91 -8.63 17.48 1.01
CA ALA A 91 -9.02 17.07 2.36
C ALA A 91 -10.48 16.61 2.49
N PRO A 92 -11.49 17.27 1.86
CA PRO A 92 -12.86 16.77 1.90
C PRO A 92 -13.03 15.39 1.28
N ALA A 93 -12.25 15.04 0.24
CA ALA A 93 -12.26 13.70 -0.34
C ALA A 93 -11.65 12.67 0.62
N LEU A 94 -10.60 13.00 1.35
CA LEU A 94 -10.03 12.10 2.38
C LEU A 94 -11.08 11.84 3.48
N VAL A 95 -11.77 12.88 3.94
CA VAL A 95 -12.85 12.74 4.94
C VAL A 95 -14.00 11.89 4.42
N SER A 96 -14.43 12.07 3.17
CA SER A 96 -15.52 11.29 2.58
C SER A 96 -15.19 9.80 2.44
N HIS A 97 -13.90 9.47 2.40
CA HIS A 97 -13.40 8.09 2.47
C HIS A 97 -13.18 7.58 3.91
N GLY A 98 -13.50 8.41 4.94
CA GLY A 98 -13.37 8.03 6.34
C GLY A 98 -11.98 8.22 6.94
N VAL A 99 -11.08 8.91 6.27
CA VAL A 99 -9.72 9.20 6.78
C VAL A 99 -9.81 10.28 7.87
N HIS A 100 -9.13 10.07 8.98
CA HIS A 100 -9.01 11.02 10.07
C HIS A 100 -7.95 12.07 9.76
N LEU A 101 -8.33 13.30 9.43
CA LEU A 101 -7.38 14.35 9.00
C LEU A 101 -6.33 14.69 10.05
N SER A 102 -6.65 14.59 11.34
CA SER A 102 -5.67 14.80 12.42
C SER A 102 -4.56 13.74 12.46
N ARG A 103 -4.67 12.71 11.62
CA ARG A 103 -3.68 11.64 11.44
C ARG A 103 -3.15 11.59 10.01
N VAL A 104 -3.21 12.72 9.30
CA VAL A 104 -2.63 12.86 7.96
C VAL A 104 -1.43 13.79 8.03
N MET A 105 -0.30 13.31 7.55
CA MET A 105 0.92 14.09 7.38
C MET A 105 1.20 14.22 5.88
N LEU A 106 1.45 15.45 5.43
CA LEU A 106 1.86 15.74 4.06
C LEU A 106 3.31 16.19 4.06
N VAL A 107 4.19 15.37 3.47
CA VAL A 107 5.61 15.64 3.37
C VAL A 107 5.92 16.14 1.95
N LYS A 108 6.27 17.42 1.84
CA LYS A 108 6.78 18.01 0.60
C LYS A 108 8.30 17.85 0.59
N THR A 109 8.85 17.53 -0.55
CA THR A 109 10.29 17.33 -0.74
C THR A 109 10.74 18.05 -2.00
N ALA A 110 11.97 18.54 -1.99
CA ALA A 110 12.56 19.23 -3.12
C ALA A 110 13.32 18.28 -4.06
N SER A 111 13.65 17.06 -3.60
CA SER A 111 14.40 16.09 -4.39
C SER A 111 13.90 14.66 -4.19
N ALA A 112 14.29 13.75 -5.11
CA ALA A 112 14.02 12.33 -4.99
C ALA A 112 14.75 11.69 -3.80
N GLU A 113 15.93 12.22 -3.44
CA GLU A 113 16.71 11.75 -2.29
C GLU A 113 16.02 12.09 -0.98
N GLU A 114 15.50 13.32 -0.85
CA GLU A 114 14.68 13.72 0.30
C GLU A 114 13.41 12.88 0.41
N SER A 115 12.74 12.60 -0.72
CA SER A 115 11.56 11.73 -0.73
C SER A 115 11.88 10.32 -0.23
N LEU A 116 13.00 9.76 -0.67
CA LEU A 116 13.47 8.45 -0.23
C LEU A 116 13.84 8.44 1.24
N TRP A 117 14.52 9.48 1.73
CA TRP A 117 14.87 9.64 3.13
C TRP A 117 13.62 9.75 4.00
N ALA A 118 12.68 10.64 3.64
CA ALA A 118 11.42 10.81 4.36
C ALA A 118 10.60 9.52 4.41
N CYS A 119 10.59 8.75 3.30
CA CYS A 119 9.95 7.46 3.24
C CYS A 119 10.61 6.47 4.20
N GLU A 120 11.94 6.38 4.21
CA GLU A 120 12.70 5.49 5.10
C GLU A 120 12.44 5.82 6.58
N GLN A 121 12.47 7.11 6.97
CA GLN A 121 12.17 7.53 8.34
C GLN A 121 10.72 7.20 8.73
N SER A 122 9.77 7.45 7.85
CA SER A 122 8.36 7.13 8.08
C SER A 122 8.13 5.63 8.27
N LEU A 123 8.80 4.78 7.46
CA LEU A 123 8.68 3.33 7.55
C LEU A 123 9.34 2.74 8.80
N ARG A 124 10.38 3.39 9.34
CA ARG A 124 10.99 3.01 10.62
C ARG A 124 10.16 3.44 11.82
N SER A 125 9.27 4.41 11.64
CA SER A 125 8.42 4.91 12.72
C SER A 125 7.24 3.95 12.97
N HIS A 126 7.12 3.43 14.20
CA HIS A 126 5.97 2.58 14.58
C HIS A 126 4.63 3.33 14.63
N GLY A 127 4.63 4.66 14.57
CA GLY A 127 3.43 5.48 14.52
C GLY A 127 2.77 5.53 13.13
N CYS A 128 3.53 5.28 12.06
CA CYS A 128 3.00 5.29 10.70
C CYS A 128 2.21 4.02 10.39
N GLY A 129 1.00 4.18 9.88
CA GLY A 129 0.13 3.08 9.43
C GLY A 129 0.23 2.86 7.93
N VAL A 130 0.20 3.94 7.17
CA VAL A 130 0.26 3.90 5.70
C VAL A 130 1.24 4.97 5.22
N VAL A 131 2.18 4.54 4.40
CA VAL A 131 3.16 5.43 3.76
C VAL A 131 3.07 5.22 2.25
N PRO A 132 2.29 6.05 1.51
CA PRO A 132 2.20 6.00 0.06
C PRO A 132 3.09 7.09 -0.56
N PRO A 133 4.39 6.83 -0.83
CA PRO A 133 5.24 7.75 -1.54
C PRO A 133 5.02 7.68 -3.06
N TRP A 134 5.11 8.83 -3.72
CA TRP A 134 5.17 8.92 -5.18
C TRP A 134 6.65 8.99 -5.59
N LEU A 135 7.17 7.84 -6.04
CA LEU A 135 8.58 7.68 -6.39
C LEU A 135 8.70 7.22 -7.86
N ASP A 136 9.13 8.11 -8.73
CA ASP A 136 9.25 7.80 -10.16
C ASP A 136 10.42 6.82 -10.41
N ARG A 137 11.62 7.31 -10.61
CA ARG A 137 12.80 6.52 -10.97
C ARG A 137 13.60 6.11 -9.75
N THR A 138 13.13 5.06 -9.06
CA THR A 138 13.81 4.57 -7.84
C THR A 138 14.72 3.41 -8.19
N PRO A 139 16.05 3.53 -7.96
CA PRO A 139 16.99 2.44 -8.13
C PRO A 139 16.65 1.24 -7.24
N GLU A 140 16.97 0.02 -7.69
CA GLU A 140 16.70 -1.20 -6.93
C GLU A 140 17.33 -1.17 -5.52
N ARG A 141 18.55 -0.63 -5.40
CA ARG A 141 19.22 -0.45 -4.10
C ARG A 141 18.39 0.36 -3.10
N SER A 142 17.71 1.40 -3.57
CA SER A 142 16.83 2.23 -2.75
C SER A 142 15.56 1.48 -2.35
N LEU A 143 14.98 0.69 -3.26
CA LEU A 143 13.84 -0.17 -2.93
C LEU A 143 14.21 -1.23 -1.88
N ARG A 144 15.42 -1.81 -1.94
CA ARG A 144 15.91 -2.73 -0.91
C ARG A 144 16.07 -2.04 0.45
N ARG A 145 16.55 -0.79 0.47
CA ARG A 145 16.62 0.01 1.71
C ARG A 145 15.25 0.25 2.32
N LEU A 146 14.24 0.60 1.49
CA LEU A 146 12.86 0.77 1.95
C LEU A 146 12.27 -0.55 2.46
N GLN A 147 12.57 -1.67 1.78
CA GLN A 147 12.15 -3.01 2.24
C GLN A 147 12.75 -3.31 3.63
N HIS A 148 14.04 -3.05 3.87
CA HIS A 148 14.65 -3.22 5.18
C HIS A 148 14.11 -2.23 6.23
N ALA A 149 13.76 -1.01 5.81
CA ALA A 149 13.21 -0.02 6.73
C ALA A 149 11.84 -0.41 7.30
N ILE A 150 11.05 -1.18 6.54
CA ILE A 150 9.73 -1.64 6.98
C ILE A 150 9.76 -2.99 7.71
N GLU A 151 10.85 -3.76 7.60
CA GLU A 151 10.98 -5.04 8.29
C GLU A 151 10.83 -4.89 9.81
N GLY A 152 10.01 -5.75 10.41
CA GLY A 152 9.68 -5.68 11.84
C GLY A 152 8.63 -4.62 12.21
N ASN A 153 8.09 -3.90 11.22
CA ASN A 153 6.98 -2.98 11.37
C ASN A 153 5.71 -3.56 10.74
N ASP A 154 4.53 -3.14 11.17
CA ASP A 154 3.24 -3.54 10.63
C ASP A 154 2.61 -2.46 9.71
N ALA A 155 3.39 -1.45 9.31
CA ALA A 155 2.96 -0.41 8.39
C ALA A 155 2.73 -0.96 6.96
N LEU A 156 1.95 -0.23 6.18
CA LEU A 156 1.79 -0.44 4.75
C LEU A 156 2.71 0.52 3.98
N ALA A 157 3.70 -0.01 3.27
CA ALA A 157 4.50 0.76 2.31
C ALA A 157 3.94 0.54 0.90
N LEU A 158 3.24 1.54 0.36
CA LEU A 158 2.48 1.45 -0.89
C LEU A 158 3.06 2.43 -1.92
N LEU A 159 4.11 2.03 -2.64
CA LEU A 159 4.80 2.88 -3.60
C LEU A 159 3.98 3.09 -4.87
N PHE A 160 3.65 4.34 -5.16
CA PHE A 160 3.06 4.73 -6.44
C PHE A 160 4.17 5.08 -7.44
N ARG A 161 4.17 4.36 -8.56
CA ARG A 161 5.19 4.51 -9.60
C ARG A 161 4.56 4.58 -10.98
N PRO A 162 4.95 5.55 -11.82
CA PRO A 162 4.50 5.58 -13.20
C PRO A 162 5.18 4.46 -14.01
N GLY A 163 4.45 3.90 -14.97
CA GLY A 163 4.95 2.93 -15.93
C GLY A 163 4.19 1.61 -15.98
N ARG A 164 4.30 0.94 -17.14
CA ARG A 164 3.67 -0.37 -17.39
C ARG A 164 4.63 -1.53 -17.13
N ALA A 165 5.89 -1.33 -17.47
CA ALA A 165 6.94 -2.34 -17.34
C ALA A 165 8.09 -1.76 -16.53
N ILE A 166 8.22 -2.21 -15.30
CA ILE A 166 9.31 -1.83 -14.41
C ILE A 166 10.18 -3.08 -14.18
N PRO A 167 11.51 -2.92 -14.13
CA PRO A 167 12.43 -4.01 -13.82
C PRO A 167 12.07 -4.79 -12.56
N ALA A 168 12.75 -5.90 -12.32
CA ALA A 168 12.59 -6.69 -11.11
C ALA A 168 12.70 -5.81 -9.86
N SER A 169 11.88 -6.11 -8.85
CA SER A 169 11.77 -5.33 -7.61
C SER A 169 11.72 -6.26 -6.41
N PRO A 170 12.28 -5.87 -5.25
CA PRO A 170 12.17 -6.62 -4.01
C PRO A 170 10.74 -6.64 -3.43
N ALA A 171 9.83 -5.79 -3.93
CA ALA A 171 8.46 -5.70 -3.42
C ALA A 171 7.77 -7.07 -3.36
N ALA A 172 7.07 -7.32 -2.24
CA ALA A 172 6.32 -8.56 -2.01
C ALA A 172 5.06 -8.65 -2.87
N LEU A 173 4.46 -7.50 -3.18
CA LEU A 173 3.28 -7.36 -4.03
C LEU A 173 3.53 -6.28 -5.09
N ARG A 174 3.13 -6.56 -6.33
CA ARG A 174 3.15 -5.57 -7.41
C ARG A 174 1.83 -5.61 -8.15
N LEU A 175 1.21 -4.46 -8.28
CA LEU A 175 -0.05 -4.27 -8.97
C LEU A 175 0.13 -3.29 -10.13
N HIS A 176 -0.65 -3.45 -11.18
CA HIS A 176 -0.84 -2.45 -12.22
C HIS A 176 -2.28 -1.98 -12.20
N VAL A 177 -2.48 -0.67 -12.12
CA VAL A 177 -3.79 -0.02 -12.07
C VAL A 177 -4.01 0.74 -13.37
N SER A 178 -5.14 0.50 -14.00
CA SER A 178 -5.56 1.19 -15.23
C SER A 178 -7.06 1.48 -15.20
N LYS A 179 -7.50 2.42 -16.02
CA LYS A 179 -8.95 2.69 -16.21
C LYS A 179 -9.49 1.83 -17.33
N SER A 180 -10.66 1.26 -17.11
CA SER A 180 -11.44 0.56 -18.13
C SER A 180 -12.89 1.02 -18.02
N GLN A 181 -13.31 1.87 -18.94
CA GLN A 181 -14.62 2.53 -18.90
C GLN A 181 -14.86 3.24 -17.54
N SER A 182 -15.89 2.84 -16.79
CA SER A 182 -16.22 3.39 -15.47
C SER A 182 -15.51 2.68 -14.29
N ARG A 183 -14.78 1.58 -14.56
CA ARG A 183 -14.14 0.78 -13.52
C ARG A 183 -12.62 0.96 -13.51
N THR A 184 -12.02 0.65 -12.39
CA THR A 184 -10.56 0.55 -12.27
C THR A 184 -10.16 -0.91 -12.37
N LEU A 185 -9.30 -1.21 -13.35
CA LEU A 185 -8.78 -2.55 -13.58
C LEU A 185 -7.47 -2.71 -12.79
N VAL A 186 -7.45 -3.68 -11.90
CA VAL A 186 -6.26 -4.05 -11.10
C VAL A 186 -5.72 -5.37 -11.60
N ARG A 187 -4.48 -5.36 -12.08
CA ARG A 187 -3.74 -6.56 -12.51
C ARG A 187 -2.63 -6.84 -11.51
N ILE A 188 -2.58 -8.03 -10.96
CA ILE A 188 -1.48 -8.50 -10.12
C ILE A 188 -0.31 -8.87 -11.05
N LEU A 189 0.85 -8.26 -10.84
CA LEU A 189 2.07 -8.55 -11.60
C LEU A 189 3.01 -9.47 -10.82
N LYS A 190 2.98 -9.38 -9.49
CA LYS A 190 3.76 -10.20 -8.57
C LYS A 190 3.02 -10.32 -7.25
N ARG A 191 2.98 -11.51 -6.68
CA ARG A 191 2.53 -11.79 -5.31
C ARG A 191 3.28 -13.01 -4.77
N ARG A 192 3.17 -13.28 -3.47
CA ARG A 192 3.55 -14.59 -2.91
C ARG A 192 2.56 -15.66 -3.43
N GLY A 193 3.07 -16.85 -3.72
CA GLY A 193 2.31 -17.94 -4.32
C GLY A 193 2.51 -18.04 -5.83
N SER A 194 2.07 -19.15 -6.43
CA SER A 194 2.40 -19.50 -7.81
C SER A 194 1.51 -18.86 -8.86
N ASP A 195 0.21 -18.70 -8.57
CA ASP A 195 -0.75 -18.33 -9.62
C ASP A 195 -1.08 -16.84 -9.58
N ILE A 196 -0.93 -16.17 -10.73
CA ILE A 196 -1.39 -14.79 -10.92
C ILE A 196 -2.81 -14.86 -11.45
N PRO A 197 -3.81 -14.31 -10.71
CA PRO A 197 -5.20 -14.34 -11.13
C PRO A 197 -5.44 -13.41 -12.33
N ALA A 198 -6.59 -13.59 -12.99
CA ALA A 198 -7.06 -12.67 -14.01
C ALA A 198 -7.20 -11.24 -13.43
N PRO A 199 -7.13 -10.19 -14.28
CA PRO A 199 -7.34 -8.82 -13.84
C PRO A 199 -8.71 -8.64 -13.19
N ILE A 200 -8.76 -7.83 -12.12
CA ILE A 200 -9.96 -7.58 -11.31
C ILE A 200 -10.48 -6.18 -11.62
N ALA A 201 -11.76 -6.07 -11.95
CA ALA A 201 -12.42 -4.80 -12.20
C ALA A 201 -13.10 -4.30 -10.92
N LEU A 202 -12.56 -3.25 -10.31
CA LEU A 202 -13.07 -2.65 -9.08
C LEU A 202 -13.88 -1.38 -9.37
N ASP A 203 -14.96 -1.18 -8.62
CA ASP A 203 -15.64 0.10 -8.52
C ASP A 203 -15.06 0.86 -7.30
N LEU A 204 -14.18 1.82 -7.57
CA LEU A 204 -13.58 2.64 -6.52
C LEU A 204 -14.50 3.79 -6.06
N HIS A 205 -15.58 4.09 -6.79
CA HIS A 205 -16.49 5.19 -6.49
C HIS A 205 -17.67 4.73 -5.61
N GLY A 206 -18.01 3.44 -5.63
CA GLY A 206 -19.18 2.87 -4.94
C GLY A 206 -19.06 2.79 -3.42
N LYS A 207 -17.88 3.01 -2.84
CA LYS A 207 -17.64 2.92 -1.39
C LYS A 207 -17.33 4.28 -0.74
N LEU A 208 -18.12 5.29 -1.01
CA LEU A 208 -18.20 6.42 -0.11
C LEU A 208 -18.93 5.95 1.15
N VAL A 209 -18.22 5.84 2.26
CA VAL A 209 -18.80 5.54 3.58
C VAL A 209 -19.91 6.56 3.83
N GLY A 210 -21.11 6.07 4.09
CA GLY A 210 -22.39 6.71 4.20
C GLY A 210 -22.38 8.22 4.31
N ARG A 211 -23.14 8.87 3.42
CA ARG A 211 -23.48 10.29 3.52
C ARG A 211 -24.18 10.55 4.85
N THR A 212 -23.42 10.77 5.92
CA THR A 212 -23.94 11.35 7.16
C THR A 212 -23.76 12.86 7.07
N GLY A 213 -24.86 13.57 6.85
CA GLY A 213 -25.08 14.99 7.12
C GLY A 213 -24.16 16.03 6.46
N PRO A 214 -24.59 17.30 6.39
CA PRO A 214 -23.78 18.38 5.87
C PRO A 214 -22.55 18.58 6.77
N VAL A 215 -21.36 18.37 6.22
CA VAL A 215 -20.11 18.73 6.87
C VAL A 215 -20.10 20.25 7.04
N ARG A 216 -20.31 20.75 8.26
CA ARG A 216 -19.94 22.10 8.60
C ARG A 216 -18.45 22.26 8.31
N ALA A 217 -18.12 23.11 7.38
CA ALA A 217 -16.76 23.49 7.06
C ALA A 217 -16.09 24.09 8.31
N ALA A 218 -15.40 23.26 9.08
CA ALA A 218 -14.38 23.76 9.97
C ALA A 218 -13.22 24.17 9.08
N ALA A 219 -13.03 25.46 8.89
CA ALA A 219 -11.85 26.04 8.28
C ALA A 219 -10.67 25.76 9.24
N ASN A 220 -10.07 24.59 9.10
CA ASN A 220 -8.84 24.25 9.80
C ASN A 220 -7.77 24.06 8.73
N GLN A 221 -6.95 25.09 8.56
CA GLN A 221 -5.73 25.03 7.80
C GLN A 221 -4.88 23.91 8.41
N LEU A 222 -4.47 22.96 7.58
CA LEU A 222 -3.46 21.96 7.97
C LEU A 222 -2.22 22.73 8.43
N PRO A 223 -1.67 22.47 9.62
CA PRO A 223 -0.42 23.08 10.04
C PRO A 223 0.68 22.61 9.05
N ILE A 224 1.26 23.57 8.35
CA ILE A 224 2.44 23.35 7.53
C ILE A 224 3.61 23.52 8.49
N GLU A 225 4.10 22.43 9.06
CA GLU A 225 5.42 22.43 9.69
C GLU A 225 6.47 22.33 8.57
N GLU A 226 7.08 23.46 8.25
CA GLU A 226 8.34 23.50 7.47
C GLU A 226 9.44 22.97 8.41
N VAL A 227 9.94 21.79 8.11
CA VAL A 227 11.18 21.30 8.69
C VAL A 227 12.32 21.94 7.89
N ALA A 228 13.01 22.89 8.52
CA ALA A 228 14.23 23.50 8.03
C ALA A 228 15.40 22.51 7.98
#